data_358b06b1a5b71f5f9ec791343af9333a
#
_entry.id   358b06b1a5b71f5f9ec791343af9333a
#
_cell.length_a   1.000
_cell.length_b   1.000
_cell.length_c   1.000
_cell.angle_alpha   90.00
_cell.angle_beta   90.00
_cell.angle_gamma   90.00
#
_symmetry.space_group_name_H-M   'P 1'
#
loop_
_entity.id
_entity.type
_entity.pdbx_description
1 polymer ?
#
loop_
_entity_poly.entity_id
_entity_poly.type
_entity_poly.pdbx_seq_one_letter_code
_entity_poly.pdbx_strand_id
1 'polypeptide(L)'
;MKKELKDKFLERWDKYFPGAGLPITFYYTDEPGNVPPPGTVEGRHCFVDDLAAVRQGQSLRFDAKAVICPGGTRYLGFTQGLMPNFEYFLSCGIPGKIEGERYKKSPELVIELLKNNPVLPALAKYIVFKRWDTLDMTDNPQVVIFYSPPDVLSGLYTLANYDEPTNNAVFSPMGAGCATIVQYPLQECASDRPRAVLGMFDVSARPGVDPNTLTFAVPLQKFERMVSDMDESFLITGSWEKIRARIKNP
;
A
#
# COMPACT_ATOMS: atom_id res chain seq x y z
N MET A 1 9.92 16.21 4.25
CA MET A 1 8.49 16.26 4.69
C MET A 1 8.24 17.53 5.51
N LYS A 2 7.03 18.10 5.46
CA LYS A 2 6.68 19.25 6.33
C LYS A 2 6.34 18.75 7.73
N LYS A 3 7.04 19.24 8.75
CA LYS A 3 6.78 18.89 10.16
C LYS A 3 5.31 19.13 10.55
N GLU A 4 4.75 20.22 10.06
CA GLU A 4 3.35 20.59 10.29
C GLU A 4 2.35 19.50 9.84
N LEU A 5 2.55 18.91 8.67
CA LEU A 5 1.68 17.81 8.18
C LEU A 5 1.79 16.58 9.07
N LYS A 6 3.02 16.22 9.50
CA LYS A 6 3.23 15.08 10.39
C LYS A 6 2.48 15.23 11.70
N ASP A 7 2.70 16.36 12.38
CA ASP A 7 2.14 16.63 13.70
C ASP A 7 0.61 16.76 13.63
N LYS A 8 0.10 17.49 12.62
CA LYS A 8 -1.34 17.66 12.36
C LYS A 8 -2.05 16.32 12.11
N PHE A 9 -1.45 15.44 11.32
CA PHE A 9 -2.01 14.12 11.10
C PHE A 9 -2.06 13.29 12.38
N LEU A 10 -0.96 13.23 13.15
CA LEU A 10 -0.90 12.42 14.37
C LEU A 10 -1.95 12.86 15.41
N GLU A 11 -2.12 14.17 15.61
CA GLU A 11 -3.13 14.72 16.50
C GLU A 11 -4.55 14.34 16.05
N ARG A 12 -4.85 14.54 14.76
CA ARG A 12 -6.17 14.25 14.20
C ARG A 12 -6.46 12.75 14.12
N TRP A 13 -5.44 11.93 13.86
CA TRP A 13 -5.58 10.47 13.84
C TRP A 13 -5.99 9.93 15.20
N ASP A 14 -5.32 10.36 16.27
CA ASP A 14 -5.68 9.98 17.63
C ASP A 14 -7.10 10.46 18.01
N LYS A 15 -7.46 11.66 17.60
CA LYS A 15 -8.78 12.24 17.84
C LYS A 15 -9.92 11.49 17.16
N TYR A 16 -9.76 11.14 15.88
CA TYR A 16 -10.85 10.61 15.05
C TYR A 16 -10.82 9.10 14.86
N PHE A 17 -9.65 8.47 15.01
CA PHE A 17 -9.42 7.03 14.87
C PHE A 17 -8.67 6.44 16.06
N PRO A 18 -9.16 6.67 17.30
CA PRO A 18 -8.44 6.29 18.52
C PRO A 18 -8.19 4.79 18.58
N GLY A 19 -6.93 4.40 18.82
CA GLY A 19 -6.51 3.00 18.88
C GLY A 19 -6.24 2.36 17.52
N ALA A 20 -6.55 3.02 16.41
CA ALA A 20 -6.18 2.52 15.08
C ALA A 20 -4.66 2.61 14.86
N GLY A 21 -4.11 1.60 14.18
CA GLY A 21 -2.69 1.55 13.86
C GLY A 21 -2.26 2.74 13.00
N LEU A 22 -1.04 3.22 13.24
CA LEU A 22 -0.45 4.27 12.42
C LEU A 22 -0.10 3.75 11.03
N PRO A 23 -0.27 4.56 9.97
CA PRO A 23 0.12 4.16 8.63
C PRO A 23 1.63 4.08 8.49
N ILE A 24 2.06 3.30 7.51
CA ILE A 24 3.41 3.34 6.97
C ILE A 24 3.44 4.16 5.70
N THR A 25 4.63 4.52 5.26
CA THR A 25 4.85 5.26 4.02
C THR A 25 6.11 4.80 3.34
N PHE A 26 6.26 5.12 2.05
CA PHE A 26 7.51 4.89 1.35
C PHE A 26 7.92 6.08 0.48
N TYR A 27 9.19 6.08 0.13
CA TYR A 27 9.79 6.95 -0.87
C TYR A 27 10.99 6.28 -1.54
N TYR A 28 11.28 6.66 -2.78
CA TYR A 28 12.48 6.24 -3.49
C TYR A 28 13.62 7.23 -3.26
N THR A 29 14.86 6.72 -3.16
CA THR A 29 16.06 7.52 -2.94
C THR A 29 17.32 6.77 -3.41
N ASP A 30 18.33 7.52 -3.82
CA ASP A 30 19.67 6.98 -4.08
C ASP A 30 20.54 6.98 -2.79
N GLU A 31 20.11 7.69 -1.75
CA GLU A 31 20.81 7.85 -0.48
C GLU A 31 19.90 7.47 0.70
N PRO A 32 19.83 6.18 1.07
CA PRO A 32 18.94 5.70 2.13
C PRO A 32 19.43 5.98 3.55
N GLY A 33 20.62 6.61 3.70
CA GLY A 33 21.24 6.84 5.01
C GLY A 33 21.52 5.53 5.75
N ASN A 34 21.30 5.53 7.06
CA ASN A 34 21.55 4.38 7.94
C ASN A 34 20.34 3.43 8.04
N VAL A 35 19.36 3.49 7.11
CA VAL A 35 18.22 2.59 7.14
C VAL A 35 18.67 1.18 6.74
N PRO A 36 18.45 0.16 7.60
CA PRO A 36 18.89 -1.22 7.32
C PRO A 36 18.04 -1.88 6.23
N PRO A 37 18.60 -2.90 5.54
CA PRO A 37 17.79 -3.82 4.74
C PRO A 37 16.95 -4.72 5.67
N PRO A 38 15.96 -5.45 5.14
CA PRO A 38 15.26 -6.50 5.89
C PRO A 38 16.25 -7.57 6.36
N GLY A 39 15.91 -8.24 7.46
CA GLY A 39 16.68 -9.39 7.94
C GLY A 39 16.72 -10.53 6.91
N THR A 40 17.80 -11.32 6.93
CA THR A 40 17.88 -12.53 6.13
C THR A 40 16.96 -13.60 6.72
N VAL A 41 16.02 -14.09 5.90
CA VAL A 41 15.12 -15.19 6.24
C VAL A 41 15.44 -16.37 5.31
N GLU A 42 15.58 -17.56 5.86
CA GLU A 42 15.72 -18.76 5.05
C GLU A 42 14.40 -19.14 4.35
N GLY A 43 14.47 -19.49 3.09
CA GLY A 43 13.33 -19.95 2.30
C GLY A 43 12.58 -18.84 1.54
N ARG A 44 11.33 -19.15 1.15
CA ARG A 44 10.47 -18.19 0.47
C ARG A 44 9.93 -17.18 1.47
N HIS A 45 10.20 -15.92 1.23
CA HIS A 45 9.75 -14.81 2.06
C HIS A 45 9.01 -13.79 1.22
N CYS A 46 7.88 -13.32 1.71
CA CYS A 46 7.07 -12.33 1.01
C CYS A 46 7.45 -10.91 1.49
N PHE A 47 7.66 -10.00 0.55
CA PHE A 47 7.90 -8.58 0.83
C PHE A 47 6.84 -7.96 1.78
N VAL A 48 5.57 -8.38 1.65
CA VAL A 48 4.48 -7.87 2.50
C VAL A 48 4.71 -8.24 3.97
N ASP A 49 5.35 -9.37 4.24
CA ASP A 49 5.68 -9.81 5.61
C ASP A 49 6.77 -8.93 6.24
N ASP A 50 7.78 -8.51 5.46
CA ASP A 50 8.79 -7.54 5.94
C ASP A 50 8.14 -6.24 6.46
N LEU A 51 7.04 -5.81 5.85
CA LEU A 51 6.33 -4.61 6.25
C LEU A 51 5.64 -4.73 7.63
N ALA A 52 5.55 -5.94 8.21
CA ALA A 52 5.10 -6.11 9.59
C ALA A 52 6.06 -5.41 10.56
N ALA A 53 7.37 -5.51 10.35
CA ALA A 53 8.36 -4.82 11.16
C ALA A 53 8.26 -3.29 11.01
N VAL A 54 7.94 -2.81 9.79
CA VAL A 54 7.74 -1.37 9.56
C VAL A 54 6.52 -0.85 10.31
N ARG A 55 5.42 -1.60 10.34
CA ARG A 55 4.23 -1.25 11.13
C ARG A 55 4.52 -1.18 12.64
N GLN A 56 5.54 -1.92 13.10
CA GLN A 56 6.00 -1.88 14.49
C GLN A 56 7.02 -0.74 14.76
N GLY A 57 7.35 0.09 13.75
CA GLY A 57 8.21 1.27 13.88
C GLY A 57 9.65 1.08 13.44
N GLN A 58 10.03 -0.08 12.90
CA GLN A 58 11.32 -0.23 12.24
C GLN A 58 11.30 0.50 10.89
N SER A 59 12.46 1.05 10.50
CA SER A 59 12.62 1.56 9.14
C SER A 59 13.38 0.51 8.32
N LEU A 60 12.91 0.23 7.10
CA LEU A 60 13.55 -0.73 6.20
C LEU A 60 13.80 -0.12 4.83
N ARG A 61 14.95 -0.45 4.22
CA ARG A 61 15.23 -0.14 2.82
C ARG A 61 15.28 -1.41 1.99
N PHE A 62 14.82 -1.29 0.76
CA PHE A 62 14.89 -2.38 -0.21
C PHE A 62 15.60 -1.90 -1.48
N ASP A 63 16.31 -2.82 -2.09
CA ASP A 63 16.89 -2.70 -3.42
C ASP A 63 16.65 -4.01 -4.19
N ALA A 64 17.16 -4.11 -5.41
CA ALA A 64 16.98 -5.30 -6.25
C ALA A 64 17.52 -6.60 -5.63
N LYS A 65 18.43 -6.51 -4.64
CA LYS A 65 19.05 -7.67 -3.98
C LYS A 65 18.36 -8.03 -2.67
N ALA A 66 17.81 -7.03 -1.97
CA ALA A 66 17.16 -7.21 -0.68
C ALA A 66 15.76 -7.83 -0.79
N VAL A 67 15.10 -7.69 -1.95
CA VAL A 67 13.77 -8.28 -2.18
C VAL A 67 13.92 -9.67 -2.77
N ILE A 68 13.61 -10.70 -1.98
CA ILE A 68 13.74 -12.11 -2.39
C ILE A 68 12.51 -12.59 -3.18
N CYS A 69 11.36 -12.00 -2.95
CA CYS A 69 10.09 -12.37 -3.57
C CYS A 69 9.99 -11.81 -5.00
N PRO A 70 9.78 -12.65 -6.04
CA PRO A 70 9.70 -12.19 -7.42
C PRO A 70 8.59 -11.16 -7.67
N GLY A 71 7.43 -11.32 -7.05
CA GLY A 71 6.35 -10.34 -7.09
C GLY A 71 6.75 -9.01 -6.47
N GLY A 72 7.38 -9.04 -5.29
CA GLY A 72 7.94 -7.86 -4.64
C GLY A 72 8.96 -7.16 -5.52
N THR A 73 9.98 -7.88 -6.03
CA THR A 73 11.01 -7.30 -6.90
C THR A 73 10.41 -6.60 -8.12
N ARG A 74 9.38 -7.22 -8.73
CA ARG A 74 8.67 -6.64 -9.87
C ARG A 74 7.87 -5.39 -9.48
N TYR A 75 7.02 -5.50 -8.45
CA TYR A 75 6.11 -4.40 -8.10
C TYR A 75 6.76 -3.26 -7.31
N LEU A 76 7.99 -3.45 -6.82
CA LEU A 76 8.85 -2.35 -6.40
C LEU A 76 9.66 -1.75 -7.58
N GLY A 77 9.45 -2.23 -8.80
CA GLY A 77 10.03 -1.67 -10.01
C GLY A 77 11.47 -2.10 -10.29
N PHE A 78 12.06 -2.99 -9.50
CA PHE A 78 13.45 -3.42 -9.67
C PHE A 78 13.65 -4.42 -10.82
N THR A 79 12.58 -5.00 -11.36
CA THR A 79 12.60 -5.83 -12.57
C THR A 79 11.32 -5.65 -13.38
N GLN A 80 11.45 -5.76 -14.70
CA GLN A 80 10.32 -5.85 -15.63
C GLN A 80 10.05 -7.32 -16.02
N GLY A 81 10.99 -8.20 -15.70
CA GLY A 81 10.91 -9.62 -16.04
C GLY A 81 9.78 -10.36 -15.33
N LEU A 82 9.29 -11.37 -15.99
CA LEU A 82 8.35 -12.37 -15.46
C LEU A 82 9.01 -13.75 -15.55
N MET A 83 8.57 -14.66 -14.71
CA MET A 83 8.97 -16.06 -14.85
C MET A 83 8.48 -16.63 -16.18
N PRO A 84 9.19 -17.61 -16.77
CA PRO A 84 8.71 -18.28 -17.97
C PRO A 84 7.31 -18.87 -17.78
N ASN A 85 6.45 -18.73 -18.80
CA ASN A 85 5.06 -19.22 -18.79
C ASN A 85 4.19 -18.58 -17.68
N PHE A 86 4.46 -17.31 -17.31
CA PHE A 86 3.70 -16.60 -16.29
C PHE A 86 2.20 -16.52 -16.62
N GLU A 87 1.85 -16.44 -17.90
CA GLU A 87 0.48 -16.44 -18.39
C GLU A 87 -0.27 -17.74 -18.03
N TYR A 88 0.42 -18.87 -18.06
CA TYR A 88 -0.12 -20.15 -17.61
C TYR A 88 -0.16 -20.24 -16.06
N PHE A 89 0.88 -19.76 -15.40
CA PHE A 89 0.90 -19.70 -13.93
C PHE A 89 -0.29 -18.92 -13.37
N LEU A 90 -0.59 -17.77 -13.93
CA LEU A 90 -1.69 -16.92 -13.42
C LEU A 90 -3.09 -17.41 -13.89
N SER A 91 -3.15 -18.40 -14.81
CA SER A 91 -4.40 -18.94 -15.35
C SER A 91 -4.51 -20.45 -15.11
N CYS A 92 -4.60 -21.22 -16.19
CA CYS A 92 -4.96 -22.64 -16.14
C CYS A 92 -3.83 -23.60 -15.76
N GLY A 93 -2.59 -23.13 -15.71
CA GLY A 93 -1.41 -23.97 -15.54
C GLY A 93 -1.02 -24.74 -16.81
N ILE A 94 0.00 -25.57 -16.68
CA ILE A 94 0.45 -26.52 -17.70
C ILE A 94 0.44 -27.91 -17.05
N PRO A 95 -0.37 -28.87 -17.53
CA PRO A 95 -0.45 -30.21 -16.95
C PRO A 95 0.93 -30.85 -16.73
N GLY A 96 1.18 -31.34 -15.54
CA GLY A 96 2.44 -31.98 -15.16
C GLY A 96 3.67 -31.08 -15.05
N LYS A 97 3.52 -29.74 -15.24
CA LYS A 97 4.64 -28.77 -15.20
C LYS A 97 4.42 -27.59 -14.29
N ILE A 98 3.26 -26.93 -14.40
CA ILE A 98 2.93 -25.70 -13.66
C ILE A 98 1.50 -25.84 -13.15
N GLU A 99 1.33 -25.72 -11.83
CA GLU A 99 0.02 -25.51 -11.25
C GLU A 99 -0.43 -24.07 -11.52
N GLY A 100 -1.66 -23.89 -12.02
CA GLY A 100 -2.21 -22.57 -12.31
C GLY A 100 -2.97 -22.00 -11.13
N GLU A 101 -2.70 -20.76 -10.78
CA GLU A 101 -3.38 -19.99 -9.71
C GLU A 101 -4.86 -19.67 -10.05
N ARG A 102 -5.26 -19.80 -11.30
CA ARG A 102 -6.62 -19.58 -11.80
C ARG A 102 -7.23 -18.22 -11.52
N TYR A 103 -6.41 -17.19 -11.36
CA TYR A 103 -6.85 -15.81 -11.19
C TYR A 103 -7.41 -15.20 -12.48
N LYS A 104 -7.02 -15.74 -13.63
CA LYS A 104 -7.54 -15.39 -14.94
C LYS A 104 -8.02 -16.64 -15.66
N LYS A 105 -9.04 -16.48 -16.50
CA LYS A 105 -9.69 -17.57 -17.22
C LYS A 105 -8.77 -18.25 -18.23
N SER A 106 -7.87 -17.48 -18.88
CA SER A 106 -6.99 -18.01 -19.92
C SER A 106 -5.65 -17.28 -19.97
N PRO A 107 -4.60 -17.89 -20.58
CA PRO A 107 -3.31 -17.26 -20.81
C PRO A 107 -3.40 -15.97 -21.64
N GLU A 108 -4.27 -15.92 -22.63
CA GLU A 108 -4.47 -14.75 -23.51
C GLU A 108 -4.95 -13.54 -22.70
N LEU A 109 -5.87 -13.76 -21.75
CA LEU A 109 -6.33 -12.68 -20.84
C LEU A 109 -5.21 -12.18 -19.92
N VAL A 110 -4.27 -13.05 -19.52
CA VAL A 110 -3.09 -12.65 -18.75
C VAL A 110 -2.16 -11.78 -19.61
N ILE A 111 -1.91 -12.16 -20.85
CA ILE A 111 -1.09 -11.38 -21.78
C ILE A 111 -1.70 -9.99 -21.99
N GLU A 112 -3.00 -9.93 -22.20
CA GLU A 112 -3.72 -8.65 -22.35
C GLU A 112 -3.67 -7.82 -21.05
N LEU A 113 -3.87 -8.44 -19.88
CA LEU A 113 -3.74 -7.80 -18.57
C LEU A 113 -2.37 -7.15 -18.40
N LEU A 114 -1.29 -7.89 -18.70
CA LEU A 114 0.08 -7.39 -18.57
C LEU A 114 0.37 -6.23 -19.51
N LYS A 115 -0.15 -6.28 -20.73
CA LYS A 115 -0.03 -5.18 -21.71
C LYS A 115 -0.75 -3.93 -21.25
N ASN A 116 -1.92 -4.07 -20.64
CA ASN A 116 -2.75 -2.95 -20.18
C ASN A 116 -2.31 -2.39 -18.82
N ASN A 117 -1.47 -3.14 -18.07
CA ASN A 117 -1.00 -2.74 -16.75
C ASN A 117 0.53 -2.83 -16.67
N PRO A 118 1.27 -1.97 -17.37
CA PRO A 118 2.73 -1.94 -17.31
C PRO A 118 3.19 -1.58 -15.89
N VAL A 119 4.26 -2.21 -15.45
CA VAL A 119 4.90 -1.91 -14.16
C VAL A 119 5.85 -0.73 -14.33
N LEU A 120 5.75 0.26 -13.46
CA LEU A 120 6.69 1.37 -13.41
C LEU A 120 8.07 0.88 -12.96
N PRO A 121 9.17 1.34 -13.58
CA PRO A 121 10.50 1.10 -13.05
C PRO A 121 10.69 1.81 -11.71
N ALA A 122 11.61 1.28 -10.89
CA ALA A 122 12.01 1.94 -9.65
C ALA A 122 12.51 3.36 -9.95
N LEU A 123 12.07 4.33 -9.16
CA LEU A 123 12.40 5.75 -9.37
C LEU A 123 13.82 6.10 -8.88
N ALA A 124 14.42 5.26 -8.03
CA ALA A 124 15.80 5.36 -7.57
C ALA A 124 16.31 3.98 -7.13
N LYS A 125 17.57 3.91 -6.71
CA LYS A 125 18.25 2.66 -6.34
C LYS A 125 17.62 1.94 -5.15
N TYR A 126 17.05 2.69 -4.21
CA TYR A 126 16.42 2.17 -3.00
C TYR A 126 14.99 2.67 -2.89
N ILE A 127 14.14 1.85 -2.28
CA ILE A 127 12.86 2.26 -1.72
C ILE A 127 12.94 2.10 -0.19
N VAL A 128 12.57 3.14 0.54
CA VAL A 128 12.60 3.17 2.01
C VAL A 128 11.17 3.16 2.53
N PHE A 129 10.89 2.28 3.48
CA PHE A 129 9.62 2.22 4.20
C PHE A 129 9.83 2.65 5.65
N LYS A 130 8.97 3.54 6.13
CA LYS A 130 8.94 4.02 7.52
C LYS A 130 7.49 4.10 8.03
N ARG A 131 7.29 3.93 9.34
CA ARG A 131 6.02 4.31 9.95
C ARG A 131 5.92 5.82 10.04
N TRP A 132 4.71 6.38 9.91
CA TRP A 132 4.52 7.82 9.79
C TRP A 132 5.15 8.64 10.92
N ASP A 133 5.05 8.18 12.16
CA ASP A 133 5.62 8.85 13.34
C ASP A 133 7.15 8.82 13.41
N THR A 134 7.80 7.91 12.67
CA THR A 134 9.28 7.79 12.61
C THR A 134 9.92 8.58 11.47
N LEU A 135 9.13 9.31 10.68
CA LEU A 135 9.64 10.13 9.58
C LEU A 135 10.47 11.31 10.08
N ASP A 136 11.57 11.56 9.39
CA ASP A 136 12.44 12.71 9.58
C ASP A 136 12.09 13.85 8.59
N MET A 137 12.62 15.04 8.85
CA MET A 137 12.39 16.21 8.00
C MET A 137 12.97 16.07 6.59
N THR A 138 13.97 15.24 6.42
CA THR A 138 14.63 14.94 5.14
C THR A 138 13.90 13.88 4.32
N ASP A 139 12.99 13.12 4.94
CA ASP A 139 12.20 12.11 4.24
C ASP A 139 11.20 12.77 3.26
N ASN A 140 11.03 12.16 2.10
CA ASN A 140 10.13 12.65 1.07
C ASN A 140 9.07 11.60 0.71
N PRO A 141 8.09 11.32 1.59
CA PRO A 141 7.07 10.30 1.37
C PRO A 141 6.31 10.54 0.07
N GLN A 142 5.98 9.46 -0.64
CA GLN A 142 5.24 9.49 -1.90
C GLN A 142 3.84 8.91 -1.74
N VAL A 143 3.70 7.86 -0.94
CA VAL A 143 2.44 7.16 -0.69
C VAL A 143 2.32 6.85 0.79
N VAL A 144 1.13 7.00 1.35
CA VAL A 144 0.80 6.64 2.73
C VAL A 144 -0.11 5.41 2.71
N ILE A 145 0.23 4.39 3.49
CA ILE A 145 -0.42 3.07 3.46
C ILE A 145 -0.99 2.75 4.84
N PHE A 146 -2.29 2.63 4.91
CA PHE A 146 -3.01 2.16 6.09
C PHE A 146 -3.26 0.66 5.98
N TYR A 147 -3.03 -0.06 7.05
CA TYR A 147 -3.48 -1.42 7.28
C TYR A 147 -4.63 -1.35 8.27
N SER A 148 -5.84 -1.55 7.83
CA SER A 148 -7.00 -1.12 8.60
C SER A 148 -8.15 -2.13 8.57
N PRO A 149 -8.86 -2.29 9.70
CA PRO A 149 -10.12 -3.05 9.75
C PRO A 149 -11.27 -2.24 9.12
N PRO A 150 -12.44 -2.88 8.87
CA PRO A 150 -13.56 -2.27 8.16
C PRO A 150 -14.05 -0.92 8.68
N ASP A 151 -14.12 -0.71 9.99
CA ASP A 151 -14.59 0.55 10.57
C ASP A 151 -13.63 1.71 10.25
N VAL A 152 -12.33 1.49 10.35
CA VAL A 152 -11.32 2.48 9.97
C VAL A 152 -11.34 2.72 8.46
N LEU A 153 -11.46 1.65 7.66
CA LEU A 153 -11.57 1.76 6.20
C LEU A 153 -12.79 2.56 5.77
N SER A 154 -13.94 2.41 6.45
CA SER A 154 -15.14 3.18 6.12
C SER A 154 -14.91 4.68 6.28
N GLY A 155 -14.18 5.09 7.33
CA GLY A 155 -13.78 6.47 7.52
C GLY A 155 -12.80 6.98 6.47
N LEU A 156 -11.75 6.22 6.20
CA LEU A 156 -10.76 6.57 5.16
C LEU A 156 -11.39 6.68 3.78
N TYR A 157 -12.26 5.74 3.42
CA TYR A 157 -12.98 5.73 2.15
C TYR A 157 -13.88 6.96 2.00
N THR A 158 -14.66 7.27 3.03
CA THR A 158 -15.55 8.43 3.03
C THR A 158 -14.76 9.74 2.97
N LEU A 159 -13.67 9.83 3.73
CA LEU A 159 -12.80 11.00 3.74
C LEU A 159 -12.11 11.24 2.38
N ALA A 160 -11.69 10.17 1.70
CA ALA A 160 -11.10 10.28 0.37
C ALA A 160 -12.08 10.81 -0.70
N ASN A 161 -13.38 10.65 -0.48
CA ASN A 161 -14.42 11.15 -1.38
C ASN A 161 -14.99 12.51 -0.96
N TYR A 162 -14.57 13.07 0.18
CA TYR A 162 -15.17 14.27 0.76
C TYR A 162 -14.99 15.50 -0.12
N ASP A 163 -13.81 15.69 -0.69
CA ASP A 163 -13.45 16.83 -1.56
C ASP A 163 -13.65 16.55 -3.07
N GLU A 164 -14.29 15.43 -3.41
CA GLU A 164 -14.42 14.99 -4.80
C GLU A 164 -15.85 15.17 -5.33
N PRO A 165 -16.02 15.65 -6.58
CA PRO A 165 -17.35 15.81 -7.19
C PRO A 165 -17.99 14.49 -7.65
N THR A 166 -17.24 13.37 -7.58
CA THR A 166 -17.67 12.04 -8.00
C THR A 166 -17.31 11.01 -6.93
N ASN A 167 -18.00 9.88 -6.90
CA ASN A 167 -17.80 8.83 -5.89
C ASN A 167 -16.72 7.80 -6.31
N ASN A 168 -15.67 8.22 -6.99
CA ASN A 168 -14.61 7.35 -7.52
C ASN A 168 -13.20 7.71 -7.06
N ALA A 169 -13.08 8.42 -5.94
CA ALA A 169 -11.78 8.76 -5.34
C ALA A 169 -11.01 7.56 -4.79
N VAL A 170 -11.63 6.39 -4.77
CA VAL A 170 -11.04 5.12 -4.36
C VAL A 170 -11.34 4.08 -5.43
N PHE A 171 -10.31 3.31 -5.82
CA PHE A 171 -10.50 2.15 -6.68
C PHE A 171 -9.81 0.91 -6.09
N SER A 172 -10.29 -0.25 -6.50
CA SER A 172 -9.80 -1.54 -6.00
C SER A 172 -9.41 -2.44 -7.17
N PRO A 173 -8.16 -2.30 -7.66
CA PRO A 173 -7.68 -3.15 -8.74
C PRO A 173 -7.38 -4.56 -8.22
N MET A 174 -7.75 -5.59 -9.00
CA MET A 174 -7.29 -6.94 -8.74
C MET A 174 -5.78 -7.03 -8.99
N GLY A 175 -5.01 -7.46 -7.98
CA GLY A 175 -3.56 -7.57 -8.09
C GLY A 175 -2.93 -8.11 -6.81
N ALA A 176 -1.65 -8.46 -6.90
CA ALA A 176 -0.86 -8.86 -5.75
C ALA A 176 -0.83 -7.76 -4.68
N GLY A 177 -0.72 -8.13 -3.40
CA GLY A 177 -0.67 -7.18 -2.30
C GLY A 177 0.40 -6.09 -2.50
N CYS A 178 1.61 -6.47 -2.95
CA CYS A 178 2.68 -5.52 -3.24
C CYS A 178 2.34 -4.56 -4.40
N ALA A 179 1.54 -4.99 -5.39
CA ALA A 179 1.08 -4.10 -6.45
C ALA A 179 0.10 -3.04 -5.93
N THR A 180 -0.81 -3.44 -5.04
CA THR A 180 -1.84 -2.54 -4.50
C THR A 180 -1.29 -1.53 -3.49
N ILE A 181 -0.15 -1.81 -2.86
CA ILE A 181 0.49 -0.90 -1.91
C ILE A 181 1.60 -0.04 -2.53
N VAL A 182 2.18 -0.43 -3.67
CA VAL A 182 3.28 0.31 -4.31
C VAL A 182 2.91 0.77 -5.72
N GLN A 183 2.68 -0.14 -6.66
CA GLN A 183 2.55 0.22 -8.08
C GLN A 183 1.34 1.07 -8.40
N TYR A 184 0.15 0.62 -8.02
CA TYR A 184 -1.06 1.37 -8.34
C TYR A 184 -1.13 2.75 -7.69
N PRO A 185 -0.84 2.91 -6.37
CA PRO A 185 -0.82 4.25 -5.79
C PRO A 185 0.31 5.13 -6.33
N LEU A 186 1.45 4.55 -6.72
CA LEU A 186 2.54 5.30 -7.37
C LEU A 186 2.13 5.81 -8.77
N GLN A 187 1.37 5.01 -9.54
CA GLN A 187 0.80 5.45 -10.81
C GLN A 187 -0.18 6.62 -10.60
N GLU A 188 -0.98 6.57 -9.56
CA GLU A 188 -1.91 7.66 -9.20
C GLU A 188 -1.20 8.95 -8.80
N CYS A 189 0.06 8.90 -8.30
CA CYS A 189 0.84 10.11 -8.02
C CYS A 189 1.04 11.03 -9.24
N ALA A 190 0.94 10.51 -10.45
CA ALA A 190 1.04 11.28 -11.68
C ALA A 190 -0.29 11.92 -12.13
N SER A 191 -1.39 11.64 -11.44
CA SER A 191 -2.72 12.17 -11.77
C SER A 191 -2.94 13.55 -11.14
N ASP A 192 -3.65 14.42 -11.84
CA ASP A 192 -4.12 15.70 -11.28
C ASP A 192 -5.13 15.50 -10.15
N ARG A 193 -5.84 14.36 -10.18
CA ARG A 193 -6.78 13.92 -9.15
C ARG A 193 -6.45 12.49 -8.73
N PRO A 194 -5.41 12.29 -7.90
CA PRO A 194 -5.00 10.97 -7.49
C PRO A 194 -6.07 10.29 -6.62
N ARG A 195 -6.30 9.02 -6.92
CA ARG A 195 -7.23 8.17 -6.17
C ARG A 195 -6.48 7.34 -5.13
N ALA A 196 -7.14 7.01 -4.05
CA ALA A 196 -6.66 6.00 -3.12
C ALA A 196 -6.88 4.59 -3.69
N VAL A 197 -6.04 3.66 -3.29
CA VAL A 197 -6.10 2.24 -3.69
C VAL A 197 -6.51 1.39 -2.51
N LEU A 198 -7.68 0.76 -2.60
CA LEU A 198 -8.09 -0.29 -1.67
C LEU A 198 -7.55 -1.63 -2.17
N GLY A 199 -6.77 -2.32 -1.36
CA GLY A 199 -6.04 -3.50 -1.78
C GLY A 199 -5.96 -4.61 -0.74
N MET A 200 -5.06 -5.55 -0.97
CA MET A 200 -4.83 -6.76 -0.16
C MET A 200 -5.95 -7.81 -0.30
N PHE A 201 -6.56 -7.89 -1.47
CA PHE A 201 -7.53 -8.93 -1.83
C PHE A 201 -6.88 -10.18 -2.43
N ASP A 202 -5.56 -10.20 -2.59
CA ASP A 202 -4.81 -11.36 -3.07
C ASP A 202 -4.96 -12.52 -2.08
N VAL A 203 -5.53 -13.62 -2.55
CA VAL A 203 -5.81 -14.79 -1.71
C VAL A 203 -4.57 -15.62 -1.41
N SER A 204 -3.49 -15.46 -2.20
CA SER A 204 -2.27 -16.25 -2.09
C SER A 204 -1.23 -15.67 -1.14
N ALA A 205 -1.24 -14.37 -0.88
CA ALA A 205 -0.15 -13.68 -0.21
C ALA A 205 -0.65 -12.65 0.81
N ARG A 206 -1.01 -13.13 1.98
CA ARG A 206 -1.33 -12.27 3.15
C ARG A 206 -0.50 -12.61 4.38
N PRO A 207 0.80 -13.00 4.26
CA PRO A 207 1.61 -13.27 5.43
C PRO A 207 1.80 -12.00 6.25
N GLY A 208 1.76 -12.11 7.57
CA GLY A 208 1.92 -10.97 8.47
C GLY A 208 0.79 -9.93 8.42
N VAL A 209 -0.32 -10.21 7.73
CA VAL A 209 -1.51 -9.35 7.67
C VAL A 209 -2.66 -10.02 8.40
N ASP A 210 -3.28 -9.30 9.34
CA ASP A 210 -4.46 -9.77 10.06
C ASP A 210 -5.61 -10.10 9.09
N PRO A 211 -6.36 -11.21 9.30
CA PRO A 211 -7.46 -11.62 8.42
C PRO A 211 -8.53 -10.54 8.18
N ASN A 212 -8.77 -9.68 9.15
CA ASN A 212 -9.77 -8.62 9.09
C ASN A 212 -9.20 -7.28 8.60
N THR A 213 -7.98 -7.28 8.04
CA THR A 213 -7.29 -6.07 7.61
C THR A 213 -7.14 -6.03 6.09
N LEU A 214 -7.47 -4.89 5.51
CA LEU A 214 -7.14 -4.53 4.13
C LEU A 214 -6.18 -3.34 4.12
N THR A 215 -5.59 -3.07 2.96
CA THR A 215 -4.74 -1.88 2.78
C THR A 215 -5.50 -0.76 2.09
N PHE A 216 -5.22 0.46 2.53
CA PHE A 216 -5.69 1.68 1.89
C PHE A 216 -4.45 2.54 1.63
N ALA A 217 -4.01 2.58 0.37
CA ALA A 217 -2.80 3.27 -0.05
C ALA A 217 -3.15 4.58 -0.75
N VAL A 218 -2.60 5.69 -0.27
CA VAL A 218 -3.00 7.04 -0.69
C VAL A 218 -1.78 7.81 -1.18
N PRO A 219 -1.77 8.35 -2.42
CA PRO A 219 -0.76 9.31 -2.86
C PRO A 219 -0.65 10.50 -1.90
N LEU A 220 0.56 10.98 -1.63
CA LEU A 220 0.79 12.02 -0.62
C LEU A 220 -0.08 13.27 -0.87
N GLN A 221 -0.22 13.72 -2.11
CA GLN A 221 -1.04 14.87 -2.45
C GLN A 221 -2.51 14.70 -2.02
N LYS A 222 -3.10 13.52 -2.23
CA LYS A 222 -4.46 13.19 -1.77
C LYS A 222 -4.51 13.10 -0.25
N PHE A 223 -3.51 12.49 0.37
CA PHE A 223 -3.41 12.39 1.81
C PHE A 223 -3.35 13.76 2.50
N GLU A 224 -2.60 14.72 1.95
CA GLU A 224 -2.54 16.11 2.46
C GLU A 224 -3.93 16.77 2.49
N ARG A 225 -4.73 16.59 1.43
CA ARG A 225 -6.12 17.08 1.38
C ARG A 225 -6.99 16.38 2.42
N MET A 226 -6.95 15.04 2.47
CA MET A 226 -7.68 14.28 3.48
C MET A 226 -7.38 14.75 4.89
N VAL A 227 -6.10 14.99 5.23
CA VAL A 227 -5.71 15.51 6.54
C VAL A 227 -6.26 16.93 6.75
N SER A 228 -6.27 17.77 5.73
CA SER A 228 -6.84 19.12 5.83
C SER A 228 -8.32 19.09 6.21
N ASP A 229 -9.07 18.17 5.63
CA ASP A 229 -10.53 18.10 5.71
C ASP A 229 -11.05 17.39 6.98
N MET A 230 -10.18 16.73 7.76
CA MET A 230 -10.63 15.95 8.92
C MET A 230 -11.50 16.72 9.91
N ASP A 231 -11.20 18.00 10.19
CA ASP A 231 -11.91 18.79 11.19
C ASP A 231 -13.21 19.45 10.68
N GLU A 232 -13.54 19.32 9.39
CA GLU A 232 -14.77 19.84 8.80
C GLU A 232 -15.64 18.77 8.13
N SER A 233 -15.10 17.55 7.98
CA SER A 233 -15.80 16.44 7.35
C SER A 233 -16.79 15.75 8.29
N PHE A 234 -17.39 14.63 7.81
CA PHE A 234 -18.27 13.77 8.62
C PHE A 234 -17.64 13.29 9.95
N LEU A 235 -16.32 13.35 10.10
CA LEU A 235 -15.61 12.93 11.31
C LEU A 235 -16.01 13.73 12.57
N ILE A 236 -16.61 14.92 12.41
CA ILE A 236 -17.12 15.73 13.53
C ILE A 236 -18.58 15.44 13.88
N THR A 237 -19.23 14.48 13.21
CA THR A 237 -20.66 14.19 13.37
C THR A 237 -20.93 13.11 14.42
N GLY A 238 -22.13 13.13 15.00
CA GLY A 238 -22.59 12.09 15.91
C GLY A 238 -22.69 10.70 15.27
N SER A 239 -22.80 10.62 13.94
CA SER A 239 -22.75 9.33 13.22
C SER A 239 -21.36 8.72 13.32
N TRP A 240 -20.31 9.52 13.15
CA TRP A 240 -18.93 9.04 13.29
C TRP A 240 -18.58 8.70 14.74
N GLU A 241 -19.12 9.40 15.73
CA GLU A 241 -18.88 9.06 17.14
C GLU A 241 -19.22 7.62 17.49
N LYS A 242 -20.27 7.06 16.91
CA LYS A 242 -20.65 5.64 17.10
C LYS A 242 -19.59 4.69 16.53
N ILE A 243 -19.03 5.01 15.36
CA ILE A 243 -17.97 4.21 14.75
C ILE A 243 -16.67 4.35 15.56
N ARG A 244 -16.32 5.59 15.94
CA ARG A 244 -15.15 5.88 16.78
C ARG A 244 -15.15 5.10 18.10
N ALA A 245 -16.32 4.93 18.71
CA ALA A 245 -16.46 4.13 19.91
C ALA A 245 -16.15 2.63 19.67
N ARG A 246 -16.52 2.08 18.50
CA ARG A 246 -16.15 0.70 18.11
C ARG A 246 -14.67 0.55 17.79
N ILE A 247 -14.07 1.52 17.10
CA ILE A 247 -12.62 1.52 16.82
C ILE A 247 -11.81 1.49 18.11
N LYS A 248 -12.24 2.24 19.13
CA LYS A 248 -11.56 2.31 20.43
C LYS A 248 -11.68 1.02 21.24
N ASN A 249 -12.76 0.27 21.07
CA ASN A 249 -13.06 -0.97 21.82
C ASN A 249 -13.44 -2.07 20.82
N PRO A 250 -12.45 -2.61 20.06
CA PRO A 250 -12.67 -3.60 19.01
C PRO A 250 -13.12 -4.98 19.51
#